data_16f15e2c34400581593c2d87af546e8b
#
_entry.id   16f15e2c34400581593c2d87af546e8b
#
_cell.length_a   1.000
_cell.length_b   1.000
_cell.length_c   1.000
_cell.angle_alpha   90.00
_cell.angle_beta   90.00
_cell.angle_gamma   90.00
#
_symmetry.space_group_name_H-M   'P 1'
#
loop_
_entity.id
_entity.type
_entity.pdbx_description
1 polymer ?
#
loop_
_entity_poly.entity_id
_entity_poly.type
_entity_poly.pdbx_seq_one_letter_code
_entity_poly.pdbx_strand_id
1 'polypeptide(L)'
;MSKNRLEAFSDGVIAIIITIMVLELGIPHGVTLAAIVPLAPVFLSYVLSFVYVGIYWNNHHHMLHTCKRVTGGILWANLHLLFWLSLFPFVTGWMGENHFAPAPSALYGGVLLMTAIAYWILQQTIIKSQGSQSPLKAAIGSDWKGKLSPVLYAIAILSTFFVPWLAQALYVLVALMWLVPDRRIERSLAAQD
;
A
#
# COMPACT_ATOMS: atom_id res chain seq x y z
N MET A 1 -8.68 -22.73 7.02
CA MET A 1 -9.21 -21.43 7.47
C MET A 1 -10.22 -20.96 6.45
N SER A 2 -11.36 -20.40 6.88
CA SER A 2 -12.34 -19.87 5.92
C SER A 2 -11.83 -18.54 5.33
N LYS A 3 -12.31 -18.21 4.12
CA LYS A 3 -12.02 -16.95 3.43
C LYS A 3 -12.39 -15.74 4.30
N ASN A 4 -13.59 -15.74 4.87
CA ASN A 4 -14.10 -14.64 5.69
C ASN A 4 -13.22 -14.36 6.92
N ARG A 5 -12.60 -15.40 7.52
CA ARG A 5 -11.65 -15.19 8.63
C ARG A 5 -10.35 -14.57 8.17
N LEU A 6 -9.87 -14.89 6.98
CA LEU A 6 -8.68 -14.27 6.41
C LEU A 6 -8.93 -12.79 6.09
N GLU A 7 -10.07 -12.49 5.47
CA GLU A 7 -10.51 -11.12 5.18
C GLU A 7 -10.64 -10.31 6.48
N ALA A 8 -11.41 -10.80 7.46
CA ALA A 8 -11.60 -10.10 8.73
C ALA A 8 -10.29 -9.85 9.50
N PHE A 9 -9.36 -10.81 9.50
CA PHE A 9 -8.04 -10.63 10.10
C PHE A 9 -7.23 -9.55 9.38
N SER A 10 -7.21 -9.58 8.05
CA SER A 10 -6.46 -8.61 7.25
C SER A 10 -7.03 -7.20 7.40
N ASP A 11 -8.36 -7.06 7.36
CA ASP A 11 -9.05 -5.79 7.55
C ASP A 11 -8.77 -5.21 8.94
N GLY A 12 -8.78 -6.07 9.99
CA GLY A 12 -8.43 -5.68 11.34
C GLY A 12 -7.00 -5.16 11.44
N VAL A 13 -6.02 -5.84 10.84
CA VAL A 13 -4.61 -5.39 10.83
C VAL A 13 -4.48 -4.06 10.08
N ILE A 14 -5.08 -3.91 8.91
CA ILE A 14 -5.01 -2.69 8.10
C ILE A 14 -5.67 -1.51 8.84
N ALA A 15 -6.81 -1.73 9.49
CA ALA A 15 -7.47 -0.72 10.29
C ALA A 15 -6.60 -0.23 11.46
N ILE A 16 -5.90 -1.15 12.14
CA ILE A 16 -4.96 -0.83 13.21
C ILE A 16 -3.77 -0.01 12.66
N ILE A 17 -3.22 -0.37 11.50
CA ILE A 17 -2.13 0.39 10.86
C ILE A 17 -2.56 1.85 10.63
N ILE A 18 -3.74 2.08 10.09
CA ILE A 18 -4.28 3.43 9.85
C ILE A 18 -4.42 4.21 11.16
N THR A 19 -4.95 3.58 12.20
CA THR A 19 -5.16 4.25 13.51
C THR A 19 -3.84 4.53 14.24
N ILE A 20 -2.83 3.67 14.11
CA ILE A 20 -1.49 3.92 14.67
C ILE A 20 -0.82 5.07 13.93
N MET A 21 -0.93 5.15 12.60
CA MET A 21 -0.33 6.24 11.84
C MET A 21 -0.78 7.64 12.29
N VAL A 22 -2.03 7.80 12.75
CA VAL A 22 -2.51 9.09 13.24
C VAL A 22 -1.85 9.50 14.55
N LEU A 23 -1.41 8.56 15.37
CA LEU A 23 -0.72 8.84 16.62
C LEU A 23 0.68 9.42 16.40
N GLU A 24 1.30 9.14 15.24
CA GLU A 24 2.60 9.70 14.84
C GLU A 24 2.52 11.20 14.48
N LEU A 25 1.32 11.78 14.32
CA LEU A 25 1.19 13.22 14.02
C LEU A 25 1.67 14.12 15.16
N GLY A 26 1.71 13.60 16.38
CA GLY A 26 2.02 14.40 17.56
C GLY A 26 0.94 15.43 17.90
N ILE A 27 1.05 16.01 19.06
CA ILE A 27 0.13 17.06 19.55
C ILE A 27 0.87 18.41 19.46
N PRO A 28 0.30 19.43 18.79
CA PRO A 28 0.92 20.76 18.73
C PRO A 28 1.05 21.39 20.11
N HIS A 29 2.21 21.93 20.42
CA HIS A 29 2.44 22.69 21.66
C HIS A 29 2.09 24.17 21.45
N GLY A 30 0.85 24.53 21.73
CA GLY A 30 0.34 25.90 21.61
C GLY A 30 -1.16 25.95 21.35
N VAL A 31 -1.77 27.14 21.59
CA VAL A 31 -3.23 27.33 21.50
C VAL A 31 -3.67 28.05 20.22
N THR A 32 -2.74 28.35 19.31
CA THR A 32 -3.01 29.04 18.05
C THR A 32 -2.87 28.10 16.85
N LEU A 33 -3.55 28.39 15.76
CA LEU A 33 -3.42 27.63 14.52
C LEU A 33 -1.98 27.60 13.97
N ALA A 34 -1.18 28.62 14.28
CA ALA A 34 0.24 28.65 13.90
C ALA A 34 1.04 27.50 14.51
N ALA A 35 0.61 26.93 15.65
CA ALA A 35 1.28 25.77 16.26
C ALA A 35 1.17 24.47 15.41
N ILE A 36 0.25 24.42 14.44
CA ILE A 36 0.10 23.28 13.53
C ILE A 36 1.12 23.34 12.38
N VAL A 37 1.59 24.53 12.00
CA VAL A 37 2.48 24.72 10.84
C VAL A 37 3.75 23.84 10.88
N PRO A 38 4.47 23.69 12.02
CA PRO A 38 5.62 22.82 12.12
C PRO A 38 5.32 21.33 11.88
N LEU A 39 4.05 20.91 12.06
CA LEU A 39 3.63 19.52 11.85
C LEU A 39 3.27 19.22 10.37
N ALA A 40 3.32 20.22 9.48
CA ALA A 40 2.94 20.06 8.08
C ALA A 40 3.69 18.92 7.37
N PRO A 41 5.01 18.72 7.52
CA PRO A 41 5.70 17.59 6.88
C PRO A 41 5.19 16.23 7.38
N VAL A 42 4.95 16.09 8.69
CA VAL A 42 4.42 14.85 9.28
C VAL A 42 2.98 14.61 8.79
N PHE A 43 2.16 15.65 8.73
CA PHE A 43 0.80 15.56 8.21
C PHE A 43 0.77 15.16 6.73
N LEU A 44 1.65 15.73 5.89
CA LEU A 44 1.74 15.39 4.47
C LEU A 44 2.19 13.95 4.27
N SER A 45 3.18 13.47 5.03
CA SER A 45 3.63 12.07 4.97
C SER A 45 2.51 11.12 5.42
N TYR A 46 1.76 11.50 6.47
CA TYR A 46 0.58 10.76 6.91
C TYR A 46 -0.50 10.66 5.83
N VAL A 47 -0.88 11.78 5.21
CA VAL A 47 -1.90 11.79 4.14
C VAL A 47 -1.49 10.88 2.98
N LEU A 48 -0.23 10.96 2.54
CA LEU A 48 0.29 10.10 1.49
C LEU A 48 0.20 8.62 1.87
N SER A 49 0.62 8.27 3.08
CA SER A 49 0.60 6.89 3.58
C SER A 49 -0.82 6.37 3.80
N PHE A 50 -1.73 7.21 4.30
CA PHE A 50 -3.15 6.87 4.42
C PHE A 50 -3.75 6.50 3.06
N VAL A 51 -3.45 7.29 2.02
CA VAL A 51 -3.88 7.00 0.65
C VAL A 51 -3.31 5.66 0.18
N TYR A 52 -2.01 5.39 0.39
CA TYR A 52 -1.41 4.11 0.03
C TYR A 52 -2.06 2.93 0.74
N VAL A 53 -2.22 3.00 2.06
CA VAL A 53 -2.83 1.91 2.84
C VAL A 53 -4.29 1.70 2.41
N GLY A 54 -5.03 2.77 2.12
CA GLY A 54 -6.39 2.71 1.57
C GLY A 54 -6.45 2.04 0.19
N ILE A 55 -5.49 2.35 -0.69
CA ILE A 55 -5.34 1.69 -2.00
C ILE A 55 -5.06 0.19 -1.82
N TYR A 56 -4.12 -0.17 -0.94
CA TYR A 56 -3.83 -1.58 -0.65
C TYR A 56 -5.03 -2.31 -0.08
N TRP A 57 -5.75 -1.70 0.88
CA TRP A 57 -6.97 -2.28 1.44
C TRP A 57 -8.02 -2.57 0.36
N ASN A 58 -8.32 -1.58 -0.47
CA ASN A 58 -9.32 -1.72 -1.53
C ASN A 58 -8.95 -2.82 -2.54
N ASN A 59 -7.69 -2.80 -3.03
CA ASN A 59 -7.24 -3.82 -3.98
C ASN A 59 -7.11 -5.21 -3.34
N HIS A 60 -6.73 -5.30 -2.08
CA HIS A 60 -6.67 -6.55 -1.31
C HIS A 60 -8.06 -7.15 -1.14
N HIS A 61 -9.06 -6.33 -0.79
CA HIS A 61 -10.46 -6.76 -0.68
C HIS A 61 -10.94 -7.39 -2.01
N HIS A 62 -10.79 -6.68 -3.12
CA HIS A 62 -11.19 -7.20 -4.44
C HIS A 62 -10.43 -8.47 -4.83
N MET A 63 -9.14 -8.55 -4.54
CA MET A 63 -8.32 -9.71 -4.83
C MET A 63 -8.77 -10.94 -4.03
N LEU A 64 -9.01 -10.81 -2.73
CA LEU A 64 -9.51 -11.90 -1.89
C LEU A 64 -10.92 -12.30 -2.26
N HIS A 65 -11.76 -11.36 -2.72
CA HIS A 65 -13.13 -11.70 -3.16
C HIS A 65 -13.12 -12.73 -4.30
N THR A 66 -12.14 -12.67 -5.19
CA THR A 66 -11.99 -13.68 -6.28
C THR A 66 -11.44 -15.03 -5.79
N CYS A 67 -10.93 -15.13 -4.55
CA CYS A 67 -10.32 -16.32 -4.01
C CYS A 67 -11.39 -17.37 -3.63
N LYS A 68 -11.41 -18.52 -4.33
CA LYS A 68 -12.37 -19.60 -4.07
C LYS A 68 -12.00 -20.45 -2.85
N ARG A 69 -10.71 -20.67 -2.61
CA ARG A 69 -10.20 -21.53 -1.52
C ARG A 69 -8.90 -20.97 -0.96
N VAL A 70 -8.83 -20.83 0.36
CA VAL A 70 -7.62 -20.40 1.06
C VAL A 70 -6.69 -21.60 1.28
N THR A 71 -5.47 -21.49 0.75
CA THR A 71 -4.39 -22.48 0.93
C THR A 71 -3.36 -21.96 1.92
N GLY A 72 -2.47 -22.84 2.41
CA GLY A 72 -1.34 -22.44 3.26
C GLY A 72 -0.42 -21.40 2.60
N GLY A 73 -0.18 -21.54 1.29
CA GLY A 73 0.61 -20.58 0.52
C GLY A 73 -0.03 -19.18 0.49
N ILE A 74 -1.37 -19.11 0.34
CA ILE A 74 -2.11 -17.83 0.39
C ILE A 74 -2.01 -17.20 1.78
N LEU A 75 -2.10 -17.99 2.85
CA LEU A 75 -1.97 -17.49 4.22
C LEU A 75 -0.60 -16.83 4.45
N TRP A 76 0.48 -17.50 4.06
CA TRP A 76 1.83 -16.97 4.22
C TRP A 76 2.10 -15.75 3.32
N ALA A 77 1.64 -15.77 2.08
CA ALA A 77 1.74 -14.63 1.18
C ALA A 77 0.96 -13.42 1.70
N ASN A 78 -0.21 -13.63 2.30
CA ASN A 78 -1.00 -12.58 2.94
C ASN A 78 -0.29 -12.02 4.18
N LEU A 79 0.26 -12.86 5.05
CA LEU A 79 1.04 -12.40 6.20
C LEU A 79 2.29 -11.62 5.78
N HIS A 80 2.95 -12.02 4.69
CA HIS A 80 4.08 -11.30 4.12
C HIS A 80 3.67 -9.88 3.66
N LEU A 81 2.51 -9.73 3.02
CA LEU A 81 1.97 -8.42 2.66
C LEU A 81 1.66 -7.58 3.91
N LEU A 82 0.95 -8.16 4.89
CA LEU A 82 0.59 -7.47 6.12
C LEU A 82 1.83 -7.06 6.95
N PHE A 83 2.91 -7.84 6.91
CA PHE A 83 4.18 -7.47 7.52
C PHE A 83 4.71 -6.15 6.95
N TRP A 84 4.80 -6.03 5.63
CA TRP A 84 5.29 -4.78 5.01
C TRP A 84 4.35 -3.61 5.23
N LEU A 85 3.03 -3.84 5.20
CA LEU A 85 2.05 -2.81 5.53
C LEU A 85 2.18 -2.33 6.98
N SER A 86 2.50 -3.23 7.92
CA SER A 86 2.64 -2.87 9.33
C SER A 86 3.83 -1.94 9.63
N LEU A 87 4.77 -1.78 8.69
CA LEU A 87 5.89 -0.85 8.81
C LEU A 87 5.53 0.59 8.39
N PHE A 88 4.36 0.80 7.76
CA PHE A 88 3.96 2.14 7.30
C PHE A 88 3.96 3.19 8.42
N PRO A 89 3.41 2.95 9.63
CA PRO A 89 3.45 3.95 10.68
C PRO A 89 4.88 4.44 10.97
N PHE A 90 5.80 3.51 11.16
CA PHE A 90 7.20 3.81 11.46
C PHE A 90 7.88 4.64 10.36
N VAL A 91 7.81 4.18 9.10
CA VAL A 91 8.51 4.88 8.01
C VAL A 91 7.86 6.22 7.66
N THR A 92 6.55 6.35 7.88
CA THR A 92 5.78 7.58 7.70
C THR A 92 6.20 8.63 8.72
N GLY A 93 6.21 8.27 10.00
CA GLY A 93 6.64 9.15 11.08
C GLY A 93 8.09 9.58 10.87
N TRP A 94 8.99 8.64 10.64
CA TRP A 94 10.41 8.97 10.44
C TRP A 94 10.66 9.87 9.24
N MET A 95 9.97 9.67 8.11
CA MET A 95 10.08 10.54 6.93
C MET A 95 9.55 11.95 7.21
N GLY A 96 8.40 12.06 7.87
CA GLY A 96 7.75 13.35 8.17
C GLY A 96 8.54 14.18 9.18
N GLU A 97 8.96 13.58 10.30
CA GLU A 97 9.74 14.25 11.35
C GLU A 97 11.10 14.76 10.84
N ASN A 98 11.69 14.09 9.88
CA ASN A 98 12.96 14.48 9.27
C ASN A 98 12.79 15.28 7.97
N HIS A 99 11.63 15.91 7.75
CA HIS A 99 11.39 16.84 6.64
C HIS A 99 11.77 16.24 5.27
N PHE A 100 11.42 14.98 5.05
CA PHE A 100 11.70 14.23 3.81
C PHE A 100 13.20 14.09 3.49
N ALA A 101 14.04 14.00 4.52
CA ALA A 101 15.47 13.75 4.35
C ALA A 101 15.75 12.48 3.53
N PRO A 102 16.92 12.36 2.86
CA PRO A 102 17.21 11.27 1.93
C PRO A 102 17.06 9.86 2.52
N ALA A 103 17.65 9.57 3.68
CA ALA A 103 17.63 8.23 4.25
C ALA A 103 16.23 7.78 4.70
N PRO A 104 15.44 8.59 5.45
CA PRO A 104 14.04 8.26 5.75
C PRO A 104 13.19 8.07 4.50
N SER A 105 13.33 8.94 3.50
CA SER A 105 12.60 8.84 2.23
C SER A 105 12.98 7.59 1.44
N ALA A 106 14.26 7.19 1.45
CA ALA A 106 14.71 5.95 0.82
C ALA A 106 14.13 4.72 1.51
N LEU A 107 14.08 4.70 2.86
CA LEU A 107 13.47 3.59 3.60
C LEU A 107 11.96 3.53 3.36
N TYR A 108 11.28 4.68 3.32
CA TYR A 108 9.87 4.75 2.94
C TYR A 108 9.61 4.12 1.57
N GLY A 109 10.41 4.50 0.57
CA GLY A 109 10.35 3.90 -0.77
C GLY A 109 10.67 2.41 -0.77
N GLY A 110 11.61 1.96 0.08
CA GLY A 110 11.92 0.54 0.27
C GLY A 110 10.72 -0.26 0.79
N VAL A 111 9.99 0.28 1.76
CA VAL A 111 8.75 -0.34 2.26
C VAL A 111 7.67 -0.35 1.19
N LEU A 112 7.48 0.73 0.42
CA LEU A 112 6.55 0.75 -0.71
C LEU A 112 6.89 -0.31 -1.75
N LEU A 113 8.16 -0.43 -2.14
CA LEU A 113 8.64 -1.43 -3.09
C LEU A 113 8.37 -2.85 -2.60
N MET A 114 8.75 -3.14 -1.36
CA MET A 114 8.55 -4.47 -0.78
C MET A 114 7.08 -4.82 -0.59
N THR A 115 6.24 -3.84 -0.25
CA THR A 115 4.78 -4.02 -0.20
C THR A 115 4.22 -4.35 -1.58
N ALA A 116 4.68 -3.68 -2.64
CA ALA A 116 4.26 -3.97 -4.02
C ALA A 116 4.69 -5.39 -4.45
N ILE A 117 5.90 -5.81 -4.09
CA ILE A 117 6.39 -7.18 -4.34
C ILE A 117 5.55 -8.20 -3.57
N ALA A 118 5.28 -7.96 -2.28
CA ALA A 118 4.47 -8.85 -1.45
C ALA A 118 3.03 -8.97 -1.98
N TYR A 119 2.45 -7.86 -2.43
CA TYR A 119 1.14 -7.84 -3.08
C TYR A 119 1.14 -8.69 -4.36
N TRP A 120 2.15 -8.53 -5.21
CA TRP A 120 2.31 -9.34 -6.42
C TRP A 120 2.47 -10.84 -6.10
N ILE A 121 3.25 -11.20 -5.06
CA ILE A 121 3.41 -12.59 -4.61
C ILE A 121 2.05 -13.18 -4.19
N LEU A 122 1.27 -12.44 -3.40
CA LEU A 122 -0.07 -12.88 -2.99
C LEU A 122 -0.99 -13.08 -4.21
N GLN A 123 -1.01 -12.12 -5.13
CA GLN A 123 -1.75 -12.16 -6.38
C GLN A 123 -1.39 -13.40 -7.20
N GLN A 124 -0.10 -13.67 -7.44
CA GLN A 124 0.35 -14.84 -8.19
C GLN A 124 0.02 -16.15 -7.47
N THR A 125 0.09 -16.17 -6.14
CA THR A 125 -0.25 -17.36 -5.34
C THR A 125 -1.73 -17.68 -5.45
N ILE A 126 -2.62 -16.69 -5.44
CA ILE A 126 -4.05 -16.88 -5.66
C ILE A 126 -4.31 -17.38 -7.08
N ILE A 127 -3.72 -16.76 -8.11
CA ILE A 127 -3.87 -17.18 -9.51
C ILE A 127 -3.45 -18.64 -9.69
N LYS A 128 -2.27 -19.01 -9.18
CA LYS A 128 -1.76 -20.39 -9.27
C LYS A 128 -2.68 -21.39 -8.57
N SER A 129 -3.28 -21.03 -7.45
CA SER A 129 -4.18 -21.91 -6.70
C SER A 129 -5.48 -22.22 -7.45
N GLN A 130 -5.87 -21.37 -8.41
CA GLN A 130 -7.11 -21.48 -9.18
C GLN A 130 -6.88 -22.04 -10.61
N GLY A 131 -5.63 -22.12 -11.05
CA GLY A 131 -5.25 -22.63 -12.37
C GLY A 131 -5.66 -21.72 -13.52
N SER A 132 -5.90 -22.32 -14.70
CA SER A 132 -6.21 -21.59 -15.94
C SER A 132 -7.52 -20.82 -15.93
N GLN A 133 -8.46 -21.19 -15.07
CA GLN A 133 -9.78 -20.58 -14.92
C GLN A 133 -9.82 -19.52 -13.81
N SER A 134 -8.69 -18.92 -13.46
CA SER A 134 -8.64 -17.91 -12.40
C SER A 134 -9.38 -16.62 -12.82
N PRO A 135 -10.48 -16.24 -12.10
CA PRO A 135 -11.17 -14.98 -12.35
C PRO A 135 -10.24 -13.78 -12.14
N LEU A 136 -9.34 -13.88 -11.16
CA LEU A 136 -8.35 -12.85 -10.88
C LEU A 136 -7.42 -12.61 -12.07
N LYS A 137 -6.94 -13.68 -12.72
CA LYS A 137 -6.09 -13.57 -13.92
C LYS A 137 -6.80 -12.85 -15.05
N ALA A 138 -8.08 -13.15 -15.27
CA ALA A 138 -8.89 -12.51 -16.31
C ALA A 138 -9.12 -11.02 -16.00
N ALA A 139 -9.36 -10.67 -14.73
CA ALA A 139 -9.63 -9.30 -14.29
C ALA A 139 -8.39 -8.39 -14.37
N ILE A 140 -7.20 -8.90 -14.02
CA ILE A 140 -5.95 -8.11 -13.99
C ILE A 140 -5.47 -7.74 -15.41
N GLY A 141 -5.66 -8.62 -16.39
CA GLY A 141 -5.24 -8.38 -17.77
C GLY A 141 -3.72 -8.16 -17.89
N SER A 142 -3.31 -7.02 -18.45
CA SER A 142 -1.88 -6.69 -18.69
C SER A 142 -1.11 -6.26 -17.43
N ASP A 143 -1.81 -5.87 -16.37
CA ASP A 143 -1.24 -5.40 -15.08
C ASP A 143 -0.07 -4.39 -15.24
N TRP A 144 -0.25 -3.43 -16.13
CA TRP A 144 0.80 -2.45 -16.40
C TRP A 144 1.15 -1.58 -15.18
N LYS A 145 0.15 -1.25 -14.33
CA LYS A 145 0.35 -0.48 -13.09
C LYS A 145 1.20 -1.28 -12.09
N GLY A 146 0.87 -2.56 -11.90
CA GLY A 146 1.63 -3.44 -11.01
C GLY A 146 3.07 -3.65 -11.46
N LYS A 147 3.34 -3.64 -12.77
CA LYS A 147 4.69 -3.76 -13.33
C LYS A 147 5.49 -2.46 -13.27
N LEU A 148 4.83 -1.32 -13.49
CA LEU A 148 5.46 -0.01 -13.52
C LEU A 148 5.80 0.49 -12.11
N SER A 149 4.95 0.24 -11.12
CA SER A 149 5.13 0.75 -9.76
C SER A 149 6.48 0.36 -9.12
N PRO A 150 6.95 -0.92 -9.16
CA PRO A 150 8.25 -1.27 -8.60
C PRO A 150 9.42 -0.53 -9.27
N VAL A 151 9.33 -0.30 -10.57
CA VAL A 151 10.35 0.45 -11.33
C VAL A 151 10.39 1.91 -10.87
N LEU A 152 9.22 2.55 -10.73
CA LEU A 152 9.12 3.92 -10.23
C LEU A 152 9.61 4.03 -8.79
N TYR A 153 9.32 3.05 -7.93
CA TYR A 153 9.84 3.04 -6.56
C TYR A 153 11.37 2.88 -6.53
N ALA A 154 11.94 2.02 -7.36
CA ALA A 154 13.40 1.87 -7.45
C ALA A 154 14.08 3.18 -7.91
N ILE A 155 13.51 3.84 -8.92
CA ILE A 155 13.99 5.15 -9.38
C ILE A 155 13.84 6.19 -8.26
N ALA A 156 12.71 6.22 -7.56
CA ALA A 156 12.47 7.13 -6.46
C ALA A 156 13.50 6.94 -5.34
N ILE A 157 13.75 5.70 -4.90
CA ILE A 157 14.76 5.37 -3.88
C ILE A 157 16.13 5.90 -4.27
N LEU A 158 16.56 5.66 -5.50
CA LEU A 158 17.86 6.16 -5.98
C LEU A 158 17.90 7.69 -6.04
N SER A 159 16.80 8.32 -6.47
CA SER A 159 16.73 9.78 -6.60
C SER A 159 16.74 10.51 -5.26
N THR A 160 16.42 9.86 -4.13
CA THR A 160 16.46 10.50 -2.80
C THR A 160 17.81 11.11 -2.48
N PHE A 161 18.90 10.52 -2.97
CA PHE A 161 20.27 10.93 -2.65
C PHE A 161 20.81 12.03 -3.58
N PHE A 162 20.15 12.28 -4.72
CA PHE A 162 20.59 13.25 -5.72
C PHE A 162 19.58 14.38 -5.92
N VAL A 163 18.30 14.03 -5.95
CA VAL A 163 17.18 14.95 -6.26
C VAL A 163 16.00 14.60 -5.35
N PRO A 164 16.01 14.94 -4.05
CA PRO A 164 15.02 14.47 -3.07
C PRO A 164 13.57 14.80 -3.45
N TRP A 165 13.29 15.95 -4.04
CA TRP A 165 11.94 16.32 -4.47
C TRP A 165 11.37 15.40 -5.56
N LEU A 166 12.25 14.83 -6.42
CA LEU A 166 11.85 13.87 -7.46
C LEU A 166 11.34 12.57 -6.83
N ALA A 167 11.97 12.11 -5.75
CA ALA A 167 11.51 10.93 -5.02
C ALA A 167 10.08 11.13 -4.50
N GLN A 168 9.82 12.26 -3.84
CA GLN A 168 8.49 12.59 -3.32
C GLN A 168 7.45 12.70 -4.45
N ALA A 169 7.80 13.35 -5.55
CA ALA A 169 6.93 13.45 -6.73
C ALA A 169 6.59 12.07 -7.31
N LEU A 170 7.55 11.14 -7.36
CA LEU A 170 7.32 9.78 -7.84
C LEU A 170 6.42 8.98 -6.88
N TYR A 171 6.58 9.11 -5.57
CA TYR A 171 5.69 8.47 -4.60
C TYR A 171 4.25 8.99 -4.76
N VAL A 172 4.07 10.31 -4.86
CA VAL A 172 2.75 10.89 -5.11
C VAL A 172 2.18 10.44 -6.45
N LEU A 173 2.98 10.41 -7.51
CA LEU A 173 2.55 9.97 -8.85
C LEU A 173 2.02 8.54 -8.83
N VAL A 174 2.71 7.61 -8.16
CA VAL A 174 2.25 6.23 -8.06
C VAL A 174 0.96 6.14 -7.23
N ALA A 175 0.84 6.89 -6.14
CA ALA A 175 -0.40 6.95 -5.38
C ALA A 175 -1.57 7.43 -6.26
N LEU A 176 -1.39 8.53 -7.02
CA LEU A 176 -2.41 9.05 -7.93
C LEU A 176 -2.78 8.06 -9.04
N MET A 177 -1.79 7.35 -9.59
CA MET A 177 -2.03 6.32 -10.60
C MET A 177 -2.94 5.19 -10.08
N TRP A 178 -2.82 4.83 -8.81
CA TRP A 178 -3.62 3.77 -8.18
C TRP A 178 -4.94 4.27 -7.57
N LEU A 179 -5.10 5.57 -7.31
CA LEU A 179 -6.38 6.15 -6.86
C LEU A 179 -7.49 5.97 -7.90
N VAL A 180 -7.14 5.90 -9.19
CA VAL A 180 -8.09 5.55 -10.23
C VAL A 180 -8.25 4.03 -10.25
N PRO A 181 -9.37 3.46 -9.74
CA PRO A 181 -9.58 2.01 -9.69
C PRO A 181 -9.50 1.41 -11.09
N ASP A 182 -9.02 0.18 -11.17
CA ASP A 182 -9.10 -0.55 -12.44
C ASP A 182 -10.54 -1.07 -12.58
N ARG A 183 -11.38 -0.29 -13.26
CA ARG A 183 -12.80 -0.59 -13.50
C ARG A 183 -13.05 -1.98 -14.13
N ARG A 184 -12.01 -2.66 -14.56
CA ARG A 184 -12.08 -4.01 -15.12
C ARG A 184 -12.38 -5.05 -14.06
N ILE A 185 -11.83 -4.89 -12.84
CA ILE A 185 -12.09 -5.81 -11.72
C ILE A 185 -13.54 -5.64 -11.27
N GLU A 186 -14.00 -4.41 -11.08
CA GLU A 186 -15.40 -4.14 -10.70
C GLU A 186 -16.40 -4.69 -11.74
N ARG A 187 -16.14 -4.50 -13.04
CA ARG A 187 -17.01 -5.02 -14.11
C ARG A 187 -17.01 -6.54 -14.19
N SER A 188 -15.88 -7.20 -13.90
CA SER A 188 -15.82 -8.67 -13.91
C SER A 188 -16.55 -9.29 -12.73
N LEU A 189 -16.65 -8.59 -11.60
CA LEU A 189 -17.42 -9.01 -10.43
C LEU A 189 -18.91 -8.75 -10.62
N ALA A 190 -19.30 -7.58 -11.13
CA ALA A 190 -20.71 -7.25 -11.43
C ALA A 190 -21.35 -8.12 -12.53
N ALA A 191 -20.57 -8.84 -13.31
CA ALA A 191 -21.07 -9.79 -14.31
C ALA A 191 -21.26 -11.21 -13.76
N GLN A 192 -20.94 -11.46 -12.48
CA GLN A 192 -21.07 -12.76 -11.81
C GLN A 192 -22.20 -12.79 -10.76
N ASP A 193 -22.77 -11.61 -10.43
CA ASP A 193 -24.00 -11.41 -9.65
C ASP A 193 -25.22 -11.35 -10.60
#